data_21480282e1f81dbc69e844946b45bee5
#
_entry.id   21480282e1f81dbc69e844946b45bee5
#
_cell.length_a   1.000
_cell.length_b   1.000
_cell.length_c   1.000
_cell.angle_alpha   90.00
_cell.angle_beta   90.00
_cell.angle_gamma   90.00
#
_symmetry.space_group_name_H-M   'P 1'
#
loop_
_entity.id
_entity.type
_entity.pdbx_description
1 polymer ?
#
loop_
_entity_poly.entity_id
_entity_poly.type
_entity_poly.pdbx_seq_one_letter_code
_entity_poly.pdbx_strand_id
1 'polypeptide(L)'
;MADVNNNKGQAIGLLEVFGLTCAFLAADAGCKAADVTLEVFDKNKPANADALPVPLLVTVKFRGTVSAVEEAMKAAVAVAEANTGIVCQHIIPRPAEDTEKMMPISALDKD
;
A
#
# COMPACT_ATOMS: atom_id res chain seq x y z
N MET A 1 10.95 -21.22 -0.43
CA MET A 1 9.76 -20.44 -0.75
C MET A 1 9.17 -19.85 0.54
N ALA A 2 8.90 -18.58 0.51
CA ALA A 2 8.27 -17.97 1.67
C ALA A 2 6.82 -18.42 1.74
N ASP A 3 6.45 -19.00 2.86
CA ASP A 3 5.07 -19.31 3.17
C ASP A 3 4.36 -18.01 3.49
N VAL A 4 3.09 -17.91 3.15
CA VAL A 4 2.29 -16.73 3.51
C VAL A 4 2.27 -16.51 5.02
N ASN A 5 2.39 -17.59 5.81
CA ASN A 5 2.43 -17.50 7.26
C ASN A 5 3.70 -16.84 7.78
N ASN A 6 4.78 -16.84 6.98
CA ASN A 6 6.04 -16.22 7.40
C ASN A 6 5.95 -14.70 7.42
N ASN A 7 4.93 -14.14 6.80
CA ASN A 7 4.73 -12.69 6.77
C ASN A 7 3.96 -12.18 7.98
N LYS A 8 3.32 -13.07 8.72
CA LYS A 8 2.56 -12.67 9.90
C LYS A 8 3.49 -12.05 10.93
N GLY A 9 3.06 -10.95 11.50
CA GLY A 9 3.82 -10.24 12.51
C GLY A 9 4.87 -9.30 11.98
N GLN A 10 5.13 -9.32 10.67
CA GLN A 10 6.02 -8.34 10.07
C GLN A 10 5.29 -7.00 9.93
N ALA A 11 6.09 -5.94 9.78
CA ALA A 11 5.55 -4.61 9.59
C ALA A 11 4.75 -4.53 8.29
N ILE A 12 3.76 -3.64 8.28
CA ILE A 12 3.03 -3.31 7.07
C ILE A 12 3.13 -1.81 6.81
N GLY A 13 3.25 -1.46 5.53
CA GLY A 13 3.22 -0.08 5.09
C GLY A 13 1.97 0.15 4.25
N LEU A 14 1.21 1.16 4.62
CA LEU A 14 -0.03 1.52 3.93
C LEU A 14 0.16 2.87 3.27
N LEU A 15 -0.02 2.91 1.96
CA LEU A 15 0.11 4.15 1.18
C LEU A 15 -1.13 4.31 0.32
N GLU A 16 -1.89 5.37 0.56
CA GLU A 16 -3.06 5.67 -0.24
C GLU A 16 -2.74 6.79 -1.22
N VAL A 17 -3.01 6.55 -2.49
CA VAL A 17 -2.68 7.45 -3.58
C VAL A 17 -3.89 7.70 -4.47
N PHE A 18 -3.79 8.69 -5.35
CA PHE A 18 -4.86 9.01 -6.29
C PHE A 18 -4.67 8.22 -7.57
N GLY A 19 -5.57 7.25 -7.80
CA GLY A 19 -5.65 6.50 -9.04
C GLY A 19 -4.83 5.22 -9.06
N LEU A 20 -5.26 4.29 -9.90
CA LEU A 20 -4.67 2.95 -9.96
C LEU A 20 -3.28 2.96 -10.60
N THR A 21 -3.08 3.78 -11.65
CA THR A 21 -1.78 3.85 -12.31
C THR A 21 -0.71 4.34 -11.34
N CYS A 22 -1.02 5.38 -10.57
CA CYS A 22 -0.09 5.87 -9.55
C CYS A 22 0.24 4.80 -8.53
N ALA A 23 -0.78 4.00 -8.13
CA ALA A 23 -0.58 2.90 -7.19
C ALA A 23 0.40 1.86 -7.74
N PHE A 24 0.28 1.49 -9.01
CA PHE A 24 1.21 0.54 -9.63
C PHE A 24 2.63 1.09 -9.66
N LEU A 25 2.78 2.35 -10.04
CA LEU A 25 4.11 2.98 -10.10
C LEU A 25 4.76 3.05 -8.72
N ALA A 26 3.98 3.43 -7.71
CA ALA A 26 4.47 3.51 -6.34
C ALA A 26 4.82 2.13 -5.79
N ALA A 27 3.97 1.13 -6.05
CA ALA A 27 4.20 -0.24 -5.61
C ALA A 27 5.48 -0.80 -6.22
N ASP A 28 5.67 -0.59 -7.52
CA ASP A 28 6.86 -1.06 -8.21
C ASP A 28 8.12 -0.41 -7.63
N ALA A 29 8.08 0.90 -7.41
CA ALA A 29 9.22 1.61 -6.83
C ALA A 29 9.58 1.09 -5.44
N GLY A 30 8.58 0.84 -4.61
CA GLY A 30 8.81 0.31 -3.27
C GLY A 30 9.41 -1.08 -3.29
N CYS A 31 8.89 -1.95 -4.16
CA CYS A 31 9.40 -3.32 -4.27
C CYS A 31 10.82 -3.37 -4.85
N LYS A 32 11.19 -2.40 -5.67
CA LYS A 32 12.54 -2.30 -6.21
C LYS A 32 13.54 -1.74 -5.20
N ALA A 33 13.06 -0.94 -4.25
CA ALA A 33 13.92 -0.25 -3.30
C ALA A 33 14.30 -1.11 -2.09
N ALA A 34 13.47 -2.09 -1.73
CA ALA A 34 13.67 -2.86 -0.51
C ALA A 34 13.06 -4.24 -0.63
N ASP A 35 13.45 -5.11 0.30
CA ASP A 35 12.95 -6.49 0.34
C ASP A 35 11.60 -6.53 1.02
N VAL A 36 10.57 -6.16 0.29
CA VAL A 36 9.19 -6.20 0.75
C VAL A 36 8.36 -7.03 -0.21
N THR A 37 7.25 -7.55 0.29
CA THR A 37 6.23 -8.17 -0.55
C THR A 37 5.05 -7.22 -0.64
N LEU A 38 4.38 -7.27 -1.78
CA LEU A 38 3.20 -6.46 -2.03
C LEU A 38 1.97 -7.31 -1.75
N GLU A 39 1.10 -6.79 -0.88
CA GLU A 39 -0.21 -7.39 -0.68
C GLU A 39 -1.18 -6.86 -1.75
N VAL A 40 -2.44 -7.30 -1.70
CA VAL A 40 -3.43 -6.83 -2.68
C VAL A 40 -3.66 -5.33 -2.51
N PHE A 41 -3.95 -4.66 -3.62
CA PHE A 41 -4.40 -3.28 -3.56
C PHE A 41 -5.85 -3.23 -3.06
N ASP A 42 -6.20 -2.13 -2.45
CA ASP A 42 -7.58 -1.86 -2.12
C ASP A 42 -7.98 -0.53 -2.75
N LYS A 43 -9.28 -0.27 -2.86
CA LYS A 43 -9.74 0.97 -3.46
C LYS A 43 -10.80 1.62 -2.58
N ASN A 44 -10.91 2.93 -2.70
CA ASN A 44 -11.92 3.71 -2.02
C ASN A 44 -12.38 4.82 -2.95
N LYS A 45 -13.71 4.98 -3.07
CA LYS A 45 -14.29 6.08 -3.79
C LYS A 45 -15.12 6.89 -2.81
N PRO A 46 -14.54 7.96 -2.22
CA PRO A 46 -15.25 8.74 -1.21
C PRO A 46 -16.41 9.53 -1.81
N ALA A 47 -17.31 10.00 -0.94
CA ALA A 47 -18.49 10.73 -1.36
C ALA A 47 -18.15 12.00 -2.15
N ASN A 48 -16.99 12.61 -1.85
CA ASN A 48 -16.54 13.84 -2.54
C ASN A 48 -15.58 13.53 -3.69
N ALA A 49 -15.68 12.33 -4.30
CA ALA A 49 -14.75 11.89 -5.33
C ALA A 49 -14.60 12.90 -6.47
N ASP A 50 -15.70 13.57 -6.85
CA ASP A 50 -15.68 14.53 -7.95
C ASP A 50 -14.83 15.77 -7.65
N ALA A 51 -14.55 16.04 -6.40
CA ALA A 51 -13.71 17.17 -5.99
C ALA A 51 -12.23 16.81 -5.92
N LEU A 52 -11.87 15.55 -6.15
CA LEU A 52 -10.50 15.07 -6.04
C LEU A 52 -9.77 15.17 -7.39
N PRO A 53 -8.44 15.25 -7.38
CA PRO A 53 -7.65 15.24 -8.62
C PRO A 53 -7.94 14.01 -9.48
N VAL A 54 -8.13 12.85 -8.82
CA VAL A 54 -8.55 11.60 -9.46
C VAL A 54 -9.63 11.02 -8.58
N PRO A 55 -10.80 10.62 -9.13
CA PRO A 55 -11.95 10.21 -8.31
C PRO A 55 -11.87 8.77 -7.78
N LEU A 56 -10.67 8.25 -7.61
CA LEU A 56 -10.44 6.91 -7.08
C LEU A 56 -9.20 6.93 -6.22
N LEU A 57 -9.34 6.46 -4.98
CA LEU A 57 -8.21 6.29 -4.08
C LEU A 57 -7.82 4.82 -4.06
N VAL A 58 -6.53 4.54 -4.06
CA VAL A 58 -6.02 3.18 -4.06
C VAL A 58 -5.00 3.04 -2.94
N THR A 59 -5.15 2.00 -2.12
CA THR A 59 -4.23 1.70 -1.04
C THR A 59 -3.24 0.63 -1.50
N VAL A 60 -1.96 0.97 -1.40
CA VAL A 60 -0.85 0.05 -1.63
C VAL A 60 -0.42 -0.49 -0.28
N LYS A 61 -0.22 -1.81 -0.20
CA LYS A 61 0.09 -2.48 1.07
C LYS A 61 1.40 -3.24 0.94
N PHE A 62 2.43 -2.77 1.63
CA PHE A 62 3.73 -3.43 1.67
C PHE A 62 3.88 -4.26 2.94
N ARG A 63 4.63 -5.33 2.85
CA ARG A 63 4.90 -6.23 3.96
C ARG A 63 6.39 -6.53 4.02
N GLY A 64 6.98 -6.47 5.22
CA GLY A 64 8.39 -6.79 5.41
C GLY A 64 8.87 -6.44 6.81
N THR A 65 10.18 -6.42 6.98
CA THR A 65 10.75 -5.91 8.23
C THR A 65 10.46 -4.41 8.33
N VAL A 66 10.54 -3.86 9.54
CA VAL A 66 10.30 -2.42 9.72
C VAL A 66 11.22 -1.60 8.82
N SER A 67 12.51 -1.91 8.80
CA SER A 67 13.46 -1.12 8.01
C SER A 67 13.20 -1.26 6.51
N ALA A 68 12.84 -2.46 6.05
CA ALA A 68 12.53 -2.67 4.64
C ALA A 68 11.28 -1.90 4.24
N VAL A 69 10.23 -1.93 5.09
CA VAL A 69 9.00 -1.20 4.81
C VAL A 69 9.26 0.31 4.80
N GLU A 70 10.09 0.81 5.71
CA GLU A 70 10.45 2.23 5.73
C GLU A 70 11.11 2.65 4.40
N GLU A 71 12.06 1.85 3.91
CA GLU A 71 12.73 2.16 2.65
C GLU A 71 11.80 2.05 1.46
N ALA A 72 10.95 1.03 1.43
CA ALA A 72 9.97 0.87 0.37
C ALA A 72 8.99 2.05 0.35
N MET A 73 8.49 2.46 1.51
CA MET A 73 7.56 3.58 1.62
C MET A 73 8.19 4.88 1.13
N LYS A 74 9.44 5.11 1.47
CA LYS A 74 10.15 6.31 1.06
C LYS A 74 10.22 6.41 -0.47
N ALA A 75 10.58 5.31 -1.13
CA ALA A 75 10.64 5.29 -2.59
C ALA A 75 9.25 5.42 -3.21
N ALA A 76 8.26 4.72 -2.66
CA ALA A 76 6.90 4.75 -3.17
C ALA A 76 6.29 6.14 -3.05
N VAL A 77 6.48 6.80 -1.91
CA VAL A 77 5.96 8.16 -1.69
C VAL A 77 6.57 9.14 -2.68
N ALA A 78 7.88 9.05 -2.92
CA ALA A 78 8.54 9.95 -3.86
C ALA A 78 7.95 9.82 -5.26
N VAL A 79 7.70 8.59 -5.71
CA VAL A 79 7.10 8.35 -7.02
C VAL A 79 5.66 8.85 -7.06
N ALA A 80 4.88 8.58 -6.02
CA ALA A 80 3.48 9.01 -5.97
C ALA A 80 3.37 10.53 -5.98
N GLU A 81 4.21 11.21 -5.22
CA GLU A 81 4.19 12.68 -5.18
C GLU A 81 4.59 13.30 -6.52
N ALA A 82 5.43 12.62 -7.29
CA ALA A 82 5.82 13.08 -8.61
C ALA A 82 4.73 12.81 -9.66
N ASN A 83 3.69 12.09 -9.31
CA ASN A 83 2.57 11.77 -10.19
C ASN A 83 1.30 12.48 -9.73
N THR A 84 0.33 11.73 -9.23
CA THR A 84 -0.98 12.28 -8.84
C THR A 84 -1.04 12.70 -7.38
N GLY A 85 -0.08 12.27 -6.57
CA GLY A 85 -0.02 12.65 -5.16
C GLY A 85 -0.48 11.54 -4.21
N ILE A 86 -0.25 11.77 -2.94
CA ILE A 86 -0.63 10.84 -1.89
C ILE A 86 -1.78 11.42 -1.06
N VAL A 87 -2.59 10.53 -0.50
CA VAL A 87 -3.65 10.89 0.46
C VAL A 87 -3.11 10.79 1.87
N CYS A 88 -2.51 9.63 2.20
CA CYS A 88 -1.92 9.41 3.51
C CYS A 88 -0.96 8.21 3.44
N GLN A 89 -0.16 8.08 4.48
CA GLN A 89 0.77 6.98 4.61
C GLN A 89 0.95 6.62 6.07
N HIS A 90 1.08 5.34 6.35
CA HIS A 90 1.31 4.85 7.71
C HIS A 90 2.12 3.56 7.66
N ILE A 91 2.90 3.34 8.73
CA ILE A 91 3.60 2.08 8.93
C ILE A 91 3.13 1.52 10.26
N ILE A 92 2.71 0.26 10.26
CA ILE A 92 2.36 -0.45 11.48
C ILE A 92 3.45 -1.48 11.72
N PRO A 93 4.32 -1.26 12.72
CA PRO A 93 5.48 -2.13 12.93
C PRO A 93 5.11 -3.56 13.30
N ARG A 94 4.06 -3.73 14.06
CA ARG A 94 3.62 -5.06 14.49
C ARG A 94 2.10 -5.09 14.53
N PRO A 95 1.47 -5.42 13.40
CA PRO A 95 0.01 -5.37 13.33
C PRO A 95 -0.63 -6.38 14.28
N ALA A 96 -1.75 -5.96 14.87
CA ALA A 96 -2.56 -6.84 15.69
C ALA A 96 -3.15 -7.94 14.83
N GLU A 97 -3.53 -9.06 15.47
CA GLU A 97 -4.07 -10.22 14.76
C GLU A 97 -5.30 -9.85 13.93
N ASP A 98 -6.18 -9.04 14.48
CA ASP A 98 -7.38 -8.63 13.73
C ASP A 98 -7.05 -7.71 12.56
N THR A 99 -6.00 -6.90 12.68
CA THR A 99 -5.52 -6.07 11.58
C THR A 99 -5.01 -6.95 10.44
N GLU A 100 -4.32 -8.05 10.78
CA GLU A 100 -3.82 -8.99 9.77
C GLU A 100 -4.94 -9.54 8.90
N LYS A 101 -6.14 -9.72 9.47
CA LYS A 101 -7.28 -10.26 8.73
C LYS A 101 -7.72 -9.32 7.61
N MET A 102 -7.42 -8.03 7.73
CA MET A 102 -7.82 -7.03 6.74
C MET A 102 -6.84 -6.92 5.59
N MET A 103 -5.61 -7.41 5.78
CA MET A 103 -4.57 -7.23 4.77
C MET A 103 -4.89 -7.87 3.41
N PRO A 104 -5.43 -9.10 3.35
CA PRO A 104 -5.72 -9.71 2.04
C PRO A 104 -7.04 -9.26 1.41
N ILE A 105 -7.80 -8.43 2.09
CA ILE A 105 -9.10 -7.98 1.57
C ILE A 105 -8.88 -6.88 0.53
N SER A 106 -9.56 -6.99 -0.61
CA SER A 106 -9.47 -6.01 -1.68
C SER A 106 -10.81 -5.78 -2.34
N ALA A 107 -11.23 -4.52 -2.39
CA ALA A 107 -12.43 -4.14 -3.13
C ALA A 107 -12.21 -4.26 -4.66
N LEU A 108 -10.97 -4.36 -5.11
CA LEU A 108 -10.65 -4.56 -6.53
C LEU A 108 -10.98 -5.97 -7.00
N ASP A 109 -11.11 -6.92 -6.08
CA ASP A 109 -11.44 -8.31 -6.40
C ASP A 109 -12.94 -8.56 -6.42
N LYS A 110 -13.75 -7.56 -6.20
CA LYS A 110 -15.20 -7.74 -6.23
C LYS A 110 -15.70 -7.92 -7.64
N ASP A 111 -16.58 -8.85 -7.79
CA ASP A 111 -17.26 -9.10 -9.05
C ASP A 111 -18.26 -7.99 -9.39
#